data_16388cb223eedd6182f7b434187e6c02
#
_entry.id   16388cb223eedd6182f7b434187e6c02
#
_cell.length_a   1.000
_cell.length_b   1.000
_cell.length_c   1.000
_cell.angle_alpha   90.00
_cell.angle_beta   90.00
_cell.angle_gamma   90.00
#
_symmetry.space_group_name_H-M   'P 1'
#
loop_
_entity.id
_entity.type
_entity.pdbx_description
1 polymer ?
#
loop_
_entity_poly.entity_id
_entity_poly.type
_entity_poly.pdbx_seq_one_letter_code
_entity_poly.pdbx_strand_id
1 'polypeptide(L)'
;VNNNDKEQTAVQYCEKHYPAMMDEYKKLMWEQYETFCKKQRNYGPTNISVGTSLETPDDIKLSLTGLWFRINDKVQRLKQLVVLGQPGEVGESVQDTFQDLSVYALIAQIVQNGKWGKK
;
A
#
# COMPACT_ATOMS: atom_id res chain seq x y z
N VAL A 1 -28.31 -15.67 4.16
CA VAL A 1 -28.00 -14.68 5.21
C VAL A 1 -29.23 -14.56 6.10
N ASN A 2 -29.08 -14.80 7.39
CA ASN A 2 -30.18 -14.65 8.35
C ASN A 2 -30.43 -13.16 8.67
N ASN A 3 -31.50 -12.86 9.38
CA ASN A 3 -31.88 -11.48 9.69
C ASN A 3 -30.83 -10.75 10.54
N ASN A 4 -30.16 -11.47 11.49
CA ASN A 4 -29.12 -10.88 12.32
C ASN A 4 -27.91 -10.44 11.49
N ASP A 5 -27.51 -11.24 10.49
CA ASP A 5 -26.41 -10.88 9.59
C ASP A 5 -26.78 -9.68 8.71
N LYS A 6 -28.04 -9.55 8.28
CA LYS A 6 -28.50 -8.39 7.49
C LYS A 6 -28.51 -7.10 8.29
N GLU A 7 -28.72 -7.16 9.61
CA GLU A 7 -28.72 -5.99 10.48
C GLU A 7 -27.30 -5.56 10.87
N GLN A 8 -26.30 -6.40 10.66
CA GLN A 8 -24.90 -6.09 10.94
C GLN A 8 -24.30 -5.20 9.85
N THR A 9 -23.32 -4.37 10.25
CA THR A 9 -22.45 -3.73 9.28
C THR A 9 -21.60 -4.79 8.57
N ALA A 10 -21.02 -4.45 7.42
CA ALA A 10 -20.11 -5.35 6.70
C ALA A 10 -18.92 -5.77 7.58
N VAL A 11 -18.38 -4.83 8.37
CA VAL A 11 -17.27 -5.10 9.30
C VAL A 11 -17.70 -6.12 10.36
N GLN A 12 -18.84 -5.90 11.01
CA GLN A 12 -19.35 -6.82 12.04
C GLN A 12 -19.60 -8.21 11.45
N TYR A 13 -20.17 -8.29 10.27
CA TYR A 13 -20.40 -9.56 9.57
C TYR A 13 -19.07 -10.31 9.36
N CYS A 14 -18.05 -9.65 8.78
CA CYS A 14 -16.77 -10.27 8.51
C CYS A 14 -16.02 -10.68 9.76
N GLU A 15 -16.05 -9.84 10.80
CA GLU A 15 -15.40 -10.17 12.07
C GLU A 15 -16.05 -11.35 12.77
N LYS A 16 -17.36 -11.54 12.58
CA LYS A 16 -18.08 -12.69 13.12
C LYS A 16 -17.79 -13.97 12.34
N HIS A 17 -17.81 -13.90 11.00
CA HIS A 17 -17.74 -15.09 10.15
C HIS A 17 -16.31 -15.49 9.77
N TYR A 18 -15.37 -14.52 9.74
CA TYR A 18 -13.98 -14.76 9.32
C TYR A 18 -12.98 -14.11 10.28
N PRO A 19 -13.05 -14.42 11.59
CA PRO A 19 -12.23 -13.70 12.58
C PRO A 19 -10.72 -13.79 12.33
N ALA A 20 -10.21 -14.96 11.95
CA ALA A 20 -8.78 -15.13 11.69
C ALA A 20 -8.30 -14.27 10.49
N MET A 21 -9.09 -14.22 9.43
CA MET A 21 -8.79 -13.40 8.25
C MET A 21 -8.79 -11.91 8.60
N MET A 22 -9.79 -11.47 9.38
CA MET A 22 -9.90 -10.06 9.77
C MET A 22 -8.77 -9.64 10.71
N ASP A 23 -8.40 -10.50 11.64
CA ASP A 23 -7.28 -10.24 12.55
C ASP A 23 -5.97 -10.11 11.79
N GLU A 24 -5.71 -10.99 10.81
CA GLU A 24 -4.52 -10.90 9.98
C GLU A 24 -4.49 -9.62 9.14
N TYR A 25 -5.64 -9.24 8.57
CA TYR A 25 -5.74 -8.00 7.79
C TYR A 25 -5.36 -6.79 8.64
N LYS A 26 -5.91 -6.67 9.85
CA LYS A 26 -5.61 -5.57 10.77
C LYS A 26 -4.15 -5.57 11.21
N LYS A 27 -3.59 -6.75 11.50
CA LYS A 27 -2.19 -6.90 11.87
C LYS A 27 -1.27 -6.42 10.75
N LEU A 28 -1.51 -6.85 9.50
CA LEU A 28 -0.71 -6.45 8.35
C LEU A 28 -0.81 -4.95 8.08
N MET A 29 -2.02 -4.38 8.20
CA MET A 29 -2.20 -2.92 8.05
C MET A 29 -1.38 -2.16 9.07
N TRP A 30 -1.41 -2.60 10.34
CA TRP A 30 -0.68 -1.92 11.41
C TRP A 30 0.84 -2.01 11.22
N GLU A 31 1.35 -3.19 10.89
CA GLU A 31 2.78 -3.39 10.63
C GLU A 31 3.28 -2.52 9.47
N GLN A 32 2.49 -2.44 8.40
CA GLN A 32 2.82 -1.59 7.24
C GLN A 32 2.74 -0.11 7.59
N TYR A 33 1.77 0.29 8.40
CA TYR A 33 1.66 1.65 8.90
C TYR A 33 2.90 2.05 9.72
N GLU A 34 3.33 1.21 10.64
CA GLU A 34 4.53 1.47 11.45
C GLU A 34 5.78 1.62 10.57
N THR A 35 5.96 0.71 9.60
CA THR A 35 7.08 0.76 8.66
C THR A 35 7.05 2.05 7.82
N PHE A 36 5.88 2.41 7.34
CA PHE A 36 5.65 3.66 6.61
C PHE A 36 6.07 4.87 7.45
N CYS A 37 5.65 4.92 8.71
CA CYS A 37 6.00 6.02 9.61
C CYS A 37 7.52 6.11 9.85
N LYS A 38 8.19 4.97 10.04
CA LYS A 38 9.65 4.92 10.20
C LYS A 38 10.36 5.47 8.97
N LYS A 39 9.89 5.13 7.77
CA LYS A 39 10.46 5.64 6.52
C LYS A 39 10.24 7.15 6.38
N GLN A 40 9.05 7.65 6.75
CA GLN A 40 8.78 9.10 6.70
C GLN A 40 9.69 9.87 7.67
N ARG A 41 9.93 9.32 8.84
CA ARG A 41 10.86 9.93 9.80
C ARG A 41 12.30 9.97 9.27
N ASN A 42 12.70 8.97 8.47
CA ASN A 42 14.06 8.91 7.89
C ASN A 42 14.24 9.82 6.69
N TYR A 43 13.30 9.75 5.73
CA TYR A 43 13.49 10.40 4.41
C TYR A 43 12.67 11.67 4.23
N GLY A 44 11.56 11.79 4.97
CA GLY A 44 10.56 12.80 4.69
C GLY A 44 9.78 12.50 3.40
N PRO A 45 8.91 13.44 2.98
CA PRO A 45 7.96 13.20 1.89
C PRO A 45 8.48 13.56 0.48
N THR A 46 9.65 14.18 0.34
CA THR A 46 10.09 14.81 -0.91
C THR A 46 10.41 13.82 -2.02
N ASN A 47 10.78 12.59 -1.71
CA ASN A 47 11.03 11.56 -2.71
C ASN A 47 9.73 11.17 -3.45
N ILE A 48 8.60 11.24 -2.81
CA ILE A 48 7.29 10.95 -3.42
C ILE A 48 6.79 12.14 -4.22
N SER A 49 6.93 13.35 -3.69
CA SER A 49 6.52 14.58 -4.37
C SER A 49 7.48 15.01 -5.49
N VAL A 50 8.61 14.31 -5.65
CA VAL A 50 9.65 14.61 -6.65
C VAL A 50 10.14 16.06 -6.50
N GLY A 51 10.25 16.52 -5.23
CA GLY A 51 10.69 17.88 -4.91
C GLY A 51 9.69 18.99 -5.19
N THR A 52 8.46 18.65 -5.61
CA THR A 52 7.39 19.65 -5.84
C THR A 52 6.55 19.88 -4.58
N SER A 53 5.74 20.92 -4.60
CA SER A 53 4.77 21.22 -3.53
C SER A 53 3.45 20.48 -3.69
N LEU A 54 3.25 19.74 -4.80
CA LEU A 54 2.00 19.06 -5.14
C LEU A 54 0.78 20.01 -5.20
N GLU A 55 1.00 21.28 -5.56
CA GLU A 55 -0.06 22.28 -5.62
C GLU A 55 -0.78 22.31 -6.98
N THR A 56 -0.17 21.77 -8.04
CA THR A 56 -0.74 21.81 -9.38
C THR A 56 -1.09 20.41 -9.87
N PRO A 57 -2.04 20.28 -10.84
CA PRO A 57 -2.33 18.99 -11.46
C PRO A 57 -1.10 18.33 -12.09
N ASP A 58 -0.18 19.11 -12.66
CA ASP A 58 1.07 18.59 -13.27
C ASP A 58 2.00 18.01 -12.21
N ASP A 59 2.13 18.66 -11.05
CA ASP A 59 2.91 18.15 -9.92
C ASP A 59 2.36 16.82 -9.43
N ILE A 60 1.05 16.71 -9.29
CA ILE A 60 0.36 15.49 -8.86
C ILE A 60 0.57 14.38 -9.89
N LYS A 61 0.43 14.69 -11.17
CA LYS A 61 0.67 13.74 -12.26
C LYS A 61 2.11 13.23 -12.24
N LEU A 62 3.09 14.10 -12.02
CA LEU A 62 4.50 13.71 -11.93
C LEU A 62 4.71 12.72 -10.77
N SER A 63 4.18 13.02 -9.60
CA SER A 63 4.29 12.16 -8.43
C SER A 63 3.62 10.79 -8.66
N LEU A 64 2.40 10.78 -9.19
CA LEU A 64 1.68 9.54 -9.49
C LEU A 64 2.37 8.72 -10.58
N THR A 65 2.99 9.37 -11.57
CA THR A 65 3.79 8.68 -12.60
C THR A 65 5.01 8.01 -11.98
N GLY A 66 5.70 8.69 -11.06
CA GLY A 66 6.81 8.11 -10.30
C GLY A 66 6.39 6.88 -9.51
N LEU A 67 5.24 6.96 -8.85
CA LEU A 67 4.66 5.82 -8.12
C LEU A 67 4.28 4.68 -9.06
N TRP A 68 3.75 4.99 -10.24
CA TRP A 68 3.43 4.00 -11.25
C TRP A 68 4.68 3.18 -11.64
N PHE A 69 5.82 3.84 -11.86
CA PHE A 69 7.06 3.14 -12.16
C PHE A 69 7.49 2.20 -11.02
N ARG A 70 7.38 2.65 -9.78
CA ARG A 70 7.71 1.82 -8.61
C ARG A 70 6.78 0.62 -8.51
N ILE A 71 5.49 0.82 -8.72
CA ILE A 71 4.47 -0.24 -8.71
C ILE A 71 4.76 -1.23 -9.84
N ASN A 72 5.06 -0.75 -11.04
CA ASN A 72 5.38 -1.60 -12.18
C ASN A 72 6.59 -2.50 -11.91
N ASP A 73 7.64 -1.98 -11.29
CA ASP A 73 8.81 -2.77 -10.91
C ASP A 73 8.41 -3.92 -9.98
N LYS A 74 7.55 -3.67 -9.01
CA LYS A 74 7.08 -4.70 -8.08
C LYS A 74 6.17 -5.72 -8.77
N VAL A 75 5.34 -5.29 -9.71
CA VAL A 75 4.49 -6.19 -10.51
C VAL A 75 5.36 -7.13 -11.36
N GLN A 76 6.40 -6.61 -12.03
CA GLN A 76 7.32 -7.43 -12.80
C GLN A 76 8.06 -8.43 -11.91
N ARG A 77 8.45 -8.01 -10.71
CA ARG A 77 9.10 -8.89 -9.74
C ARG A 77 8.17 -10.01 -9.30
N LEU A 78 6.91 -9.72 -9.02
CA LEU A 78 5.91 -10.75 -8.67
C LEU A 78 5.68 -11.73 -9.81
N LYS A 79 5.68 -11.24 -11.06
CA LYS A 79 5.60 -12.10 -12.23
C LYS A 79 6.72 -13.14 -12.23
N GLN A 80 7.96 -12.72 -11.97
CA GLN A 80 9.10 -13.62 -11.92
C GLN A 80 9.00 -14.62 -10.76
N LEU A 81 8.74 -14.12 -9.55
CA LEU A 81 8.80 -14.91 -8.33
C LEU A 81 7.58 -15.82 -8.15
N VAL A 82 6.38 -15.35 -8.50
CA VAL A 82 5.12 -16.06 -8.24
C VAL A 82 4.60 -16.76 -9.49
N VAL A 83 4.43 -16.02 -10.59
CA VAL A 83 3.79 -16.57 -11.80
C VAL A 83 4.72 -17.54 -12.52
N LEU A 84 5.98 -17.17 -12.70
CA LEU A 84 6.98 -18.01 -13.36
C LEU A 84 7.73 -18.92 -12.39
N GLY A 85 7.58 -18.71 -11.09
CA GLY A 85 8.19 -19.52 -10.05
C GLY A 85 9.72 -19.49 -10.03
N GLN A 86 10.33 -18.42 -10.53
CA GLN A 86 11.79 -18.28 -10.57
C GLN A 86 12.31 -17.80 -9.23
N PRO A 87 13.32 -18.44 -8.64
CA PRO A 87 13.89 -17.96 -7.38
C PRO A 87 14.62 -16.64 -7.58
N GLY A 88 14.44 -15.72 -6.63
CA GLY A 88 15.16 -14.44 -6.61
C GLY A 88 16.59 -14.62 -6.14
N GLU A 89 17.54 -13.94 -6.79
CA GLU A 89 18.94 -13.91 -6.39
C GLU A 89 19.26 -12.76 -5.46
N VAL A 90 18.37 -11.76 -5.38
CA VAL A 90 18.46 -10.64 -4.44
C VAL A 90 17.56 -10.88 -3.24
N GLY A 91 17.89 -10.26 -2.10
CA GLY A 91 17.27 -10.56 -0.81
C GLY A 91 15.87 -10.03 -0.57
N GLU A 92 15.13 -9.63 -1.60
CA GLU A 92 13.73 -9.19 -1.45
C GLU A 92 12.79 -10.38 -1.59
N SER A 93 11.97 -10.63 -0.56
CA SER A 93 11.02 -11.73 -0.54
C SER A 93 9.73 -11.39 -1.31
N VAL A 94 8.92 -12.41 -1.60
CA VAL A 94 7.56 -12.23 -2.13
C VAL A 94 6.73 -11.39 -1.16
N GLN A 95 6.85 -11.65 0.14
CA GLN A 95 6.14 -10.90 1.17
C GLN A 95 6.51 -9.41 1.13
N ASP A 96 7.80 -9.09 1.07
CA ASP A 96 8.28 -7.70 0.99
C ASP A 96 7.74 -7.01 -0.26
N THR A 97 7.70 -7.72 -1.39
CA THR A 97 7.19 -7.18 -2.65
C THR A 97 5.71 -6.84 -2.55
N PHE A 98 4.89 -7.71 -1.95
CA PHE A 98 3.47 -7.43 -1.71
C PHE A 98 3.28 -6.26 -0.75
N GLN A 99 4.08 -6.18 0.30
CA GLN A 99 4.04 -5.06 1.24
C GLN A 99 4.35 -3.73 0.55
N ASP A 100 5.38 -3.69 -0.27
CA ASP A 100 5.74 -2.49 -1.04
C ASP A 100 4.60 -2.05 -1.96
N LEU A 101 3.98 -2.99 -2.68
CA LEU A 101 2.82 -2.69 -3.52
C LEU A 101 1.67 -2.10 -2.73
N SER A 102 1.33 -2.72 -1.60
CA SER A 102 0.27 -2.26 -0.71
C SER A 102 0.51 -0.82 -0.25
N VAL A 103 1.73 -0.52 0.21
CA VAL A 103 2.09 0.80 0.72
C VAL A 103 2.13 1.83 -0.41
N TYR A 104 2.70 1.50 -1.57
CA TYR A 104 2.70 2.43 -2.73
C TYR A 104 1.29 2.77 -3.17
N ALA A 105 0.36 1.82 -3.15
CA ALA A 105 -1.04 2.09 -3.51
C ALA A 105 -1.70 3.05 -2.51
N LEU A 106 -1.42 2.92 -1.22
CA LEU A 106 -1.90 3.85 -0.20
C LEU A 106 -1.28 5.24 -0.38
N ILE A 107 0.02 5.31 -0.61
CA ILE A 107 0.71 6.58 -0.87
C ILE A 107 0.08 7.30 -2.07
N ALA A 108 -0.18 6.58 -3.16
CA ALA A 108 -0.82 7.15 -4.35
C ALA A 108 -2.19 7.75 -4.03
N GLN A 109 -2.98 7.09 -3.18
CA GLN A 109 -4.27 7.60 -2.73
C GLN A 109 -4.12 8.89 -1.90
N ILE A 110 -3.12 8.95 -1.03
CA ILE A 110 -2.83 10.15 -0.24
C ILE A 110 -2.44 11.31 -1.15
N VAL A 111 -1.57 11.06 -2.14
CA VAL A 111 -1.18 12.07 -3.14
C VAL A 111 -2.40 12.56 -3.91
N GLN A 112 -3.22 11.63 -4.41
CA GLN A 112 -4.43 11.96 -5.18
C GLN A 112 -5.42 12.79 -4.35
N ASN A 113 -5.52 12.52 -3.07
CA ASN A 113 -6.42 13.21 -2.15
C ASN A 113 -5.85 14.55 -1.65
N GLY A 114 -4.68 14.95 -2.11
CA GLY A 114 -4.07 16.24 -1.78
C GLY A 114 -3.54 16.33 -0.35
N LYS A 115 -3.22 15.20 0.29
CA LYS A 115 -2.79 15.17 1.70
C LYS A 115 -1.32 14.80 1.88
N TRP A 116 -0.62 14.43 0.82
CA TRP A 116 0.78 14.02 0.96
C TRP A 116 1.65 15.18 1.48
N GLY A 117 2.40 14.91 2.57
CA GLY A 117 3.26 15.90 3.21
C GLY A 117 2.52 17.00 3.95
N LYS A 118 1.21 16.96 4.04
CA LYS A 118 0.41 17.99 4.72
C LYS A 118 0.35 17.74 6.23
N LYS A 119 0.27 18.83 6.97
CA LYS A 119 0.19 18.83 8.44
C LYS A 119 -1.24 18.97 8.93
#